data_9e91a98d9333b20ca57601ebf4a03090
#
_entry.id   9e91a98d9333b20ca57601ebf4a03090
#
_cell.length_a   1.000
_cell.length_b   1.000
_cell.length_c   1.000
_cell.angle_alpha   90.00
_cell.angle_beta   90.00
_cell.angle_gamma   90.00
#
_symmetry.space_group_name_H-M   'P 1'
#
loop_
_entity.id
_entity.type
_entity.pdbx_description
1 polymer ?
#
loop_
_entity_poly.entity_id
_entity_poly.type
_entity_poly.pdbx_seq_one_letter_code
_entity_poly.pdbx_strand_id
1 'polypeptide(L)'
;SNLLIHALGDQAEPQKLVTLIAEESAKKENIPTLIFFVVMSVAVAPIAEEILFRGILYPAIKQIGHPLLAAIGTALLFALFHVNLLTFASLTVVALGLIALYEFTDNLLAPITAHAVFNASNLVMLIW
;
A
#
# COMPACT_ATOMS: atom_id res chain seq x y z
N SER A 1 18.63 18.47 11.45
CA SER A 1 17.37 17.81 11.03
C SER A 1 17.40 17.37 9.56
N ASN A 2 18.08 18.08 8.65
CA ASN A 2 18.20 17.68 7.24
C ASN A 2 19.06 16.43 7.02
N LEU A 3 19.98 16.12 7.93
CA LEU A 3 20.82 14.92 7.85
C LEU A 3 20.04 13.63 8.12
N LEU A 4 19.02 13.69 8.98
CA LEU A 4 18.14 12.54 9.27
C LEU A 4 17.20 12.25 8.09
N ILE A 5 16.72 13.31 7.43
CA ILE A 5 15.89 13.20 6.22
C ILE A 5 16.72 12.62 5.07
N HIS A 6 17.99 13.01 4.93
CA HIS A 6 18.89 12.44 3.91
C HIS A 6 19.28 10.98 4.19
N ALA A 7 19.47 10.60 5.44
CA ALA A 7 19.85 9.23 5.81
C ALA A 7 18.67 8.25 5.74
N LEU A 8 17.45 8.74 5.91
CA LEU A 8 16.21 7.94 5.80
C LEU A 8 15.57 8.06 4.39
N GLY A 9 15.96 9.07 3.62
CA GLY A 9 15.27 9.49 2.40
C GLY A 9 15.50 8.63 1.17
N ASP A 10 16.47 7.73 1.19
CA ASP A 10 16.74 6.86 0.03
C ASP A 10 15.97 5.53 0.09
N GLN A 11 15.17 5.33 1.14
CA GLN A 11 14.52 4.05 1.42
C GLN A 11 12.98 4.05 1.30
N ALA A 12 12.35 5.17 0.96
CA ALA A 12 10.89 5.24 1.08
C ALA A 12 10.22 5.86 -0.15
N GLU A 13 10.01 5.08 -1.19
CA GLU A 13 9.19 5.50 -2.34
C GLU A 13 7.77 5.95 -1.94
N PRO A 14 7.05 5.28 -1.02
CA PRO A 14 5.73 5.77 -0.57
C PRO A 14 5.82 7.08 0.20
N GLN A 15 6.84 7.29 1.03
CA GLN A 15 7.04 8.56 1.74
C GLN A 15 7.43 9.69 0.79
N LYS A 16 8.17 9.38 -0.28
CA LYS A 16 8.52 10.35 -1.31
C LYS A 16 7.29 10.81 -2.09
N LEU A 17 6.39 9.89 -2.43
CA LEU A 17 5.12 10.24 -3.07
C LEU A 17 4.27 11.14 -2.18
N VAL A 18 4.21 10.82 -0.91
CA VAL A 18 3.48 11.55 0.11
C VAL A 18 4.05 12.96 0.34
N THR A 19 5.37 13.09 0.42
CA THR A 19 6.01 14.42 0.54
C THR A 19 5.81 15.24 -0.72
N LEU A 20 5.85 14.63 -1.90
CA LEU A 20 5.54 15.31 -3.16
C LEU A 20 4.10 15.81 -3.20
N ILE A 21 3.13 14.99 -2.75
CA ILE A 21 1.72 15.40 -2.65
C ILE A 21 1.58 16.57 -1.67
N ALA A 22 2.24 16.52 -0.51
CA ALA A 22 2.19 17.58 0.48
C ALA A 22 2.83 18.88 -0.02
N GLU A 23 3.97 18.79 -0.72
CA GLU A 23 4.65 19.94 -1.33
C GLU A 23 3.83 20.56 -2.46
N GLU A 24 3.23 19.74 -3.31
CA GLU A 24 2.38 20.22 -4.40
C GLU A 24 1.05 20.80 -3.90
N SER A 25 0.46 20.24 -2.84
CA SER A 25 -0.73 20.83 -2.22
C SER A 25 -0.45 22.16 -1.55
N ALA A 26 0.76 22.39 -1.05
CA ALA A 26 1.18 23.68 -0.49
C ALA A 26 1.36 24.77 -1.56
N LYS A 27 1.71 24.38 -2.80
CA LYS A 27 1.97 25.35 -3.90
C LYS A 27 0.71 25.91 -4.55
N LYS A 28 -0.49 25.41 -4.26
CA LYS A 28 -1.80 25.84 -4.81
C LYS A 28 -1.90 25.98 -6.36
N GLU A 29 -0.82 25.76 -7.07
CA GLU A 29 -0.72 26.09 -8.51
C GLU A 29 -0.86 24.85 -9.42
N ASN A 30 -0.87 23.63 -8.84
CA ASN A 30 -0.83 22.40 -9.67
C ASN A 30 -1.88 21.36 -9.26
N ILE A 31 -3.14 21.80 -9.21
CA ILE A 31 -4.28 20.92 -8.90
C ILE A 31 -4.33 19.65 -9.77
N PRO A 32 -4.08 19.69 -11.09
CA PRO A 32 -4.07 18.48 -11.92
C PRO A 32 -3.04 17.44 -11.47
N THR A 33 -1.82 17.87 -11.11
CA THR A 33 -0.78 16.97 -10.61
C THR A 33 -1.16 16.37 -9.26
N LEU A 34 -1.74 17.14 -8.38
CA LEU A 34 -2.25 16.65 -7.09
C LEU A 34 -3.33 15.58 -7.30
N ILE A 35 -4.31 15.85 -8.16
CA ILE A 35 -5.37 14.90 -8.50
C ILE A 35 -4.76 13.61 -9.07
N PHE A 36 -3.78 13.72 -9.96
CA PHE A 36 -3.08 12.57 -10.53
C PHE A 36 -2.47 11.69 -9.44
N PHE A 37 -1.70 12.26 -8.51
CA PHE A 37 -1.07 11.50 -7.43
C PHE A 37 -2.10 10.88 -6.47
N VAL A 38 -3.18 11.60 -6.15
CA VAL A 38 -4.26 11.06 -5.31
C VAL A 38 -4.93 9.86 -5.99
N VAL A 39 -5.27 9.96 -7.27
CA VAL A 39 -5.88 8.88 -8.03
C VAL A 39 -4.94 7.68 -8.12
N MET A 40 -3.64 7.92 -8.39
CA MET A 40 -2.65 6.86 -8.45
C MET A 40 -2.50 6.12 -7.12
N SER A 41 -2.41 6.84 -6.01
CA SER A 41 -2.19 6.23 -4.68
C SER A 41 -3.44 5.59 -4.07
N VAL A 42 -4.63 6.15 -4.33
CA VAL A 42 -5.88 5.68 -3.70
C VAL A 42 -6.61 4.66 -4.57
N ALA A 43 -6.51 4.73 -5.89
CA ALA A 43 -7.24 3.85 -6.78
C ALA A 43 -6.31 2.89 -7.54
N VAL A 44 -5.38 3.42 -8.33
CA VAL A 44 -4.60 2.60 -9.28
C VAL A 44 -3.66 1.64 -8.56
N ALA A 45 -2.90 2.12 -7.58
CA ALA A 45 -1.96 1.29 -6.84
C ALA A 45 -2.68 0.17 -6.07
N PRO A 46 -3.73 0.41 -5.27
CA PRO A 46 -4.48 -0.66 -4.62
C PRO A 46 -5.04 -1.70 -5.59
N ILE A 47 -5.59 -1.28 -6.72
CA ILE A 47 -6.10 -2.21 -7.73
C ILE A 47 -4.97 -3.11 -8.25
N ALA A 48 -3.86 -2.54 -8.68
CA ALA A 48 -2.72 -3.28 -9.21
C ALA A 48 -2.11 -4.23 -8.16
N GLU A 49 -1.93 -3.74 -6.94
CA GLU A 49 -1.36 -4.53 -5.84
C GLU A 49 -2.27 -5.67 -5.42
N GLU A 50 -3.59 -5.45 -5.29
CA GLU A 50 -4.51 -6.53 -4.94
C GLU A 50 -4.62 -7.59 -6.04
N ILE A 51 -4.63 -7.20 -7.31
CA ILE A 51 -4.61 -8.15 -8.42
C ILE A 51 -3.33 -9.00 -8.35
N LEU A 52 -2.17 -8.39 -8.14
CA LEU A 52 -0.91 -9.10 -8.09
C LEU A 52 -0.81 -10.03 -6.86
N PHE A 53 -1.08 -9.48 -5.66
CA PHE A 53 -0.87 -10.23 -4.41
C PHE A 53 -2.00 -11.19 -4.09
N ARG A 54 -3.28 -10.77 -4.19
CA ARG A 54 -4.44 -11.60 -3.83
C ARG A 54 -5.06 -12.30 -5.03
N GLY A 55 -4.95 -11.72 -6.21
CA GLY A 55 -5.46 -12.32 -7.43
C GLY A 55 -4.54 -13.38 -8.04
N ILE A 56 -3.23 -13.23 -7.92
CA ILE A 56 -2.24 -14.10 -8.58
C ILE A 56 -1.35 -14.81 -7.58
N LEU A 57 -0.56 -14.08 -6.79
CA LEU A 57 0.51 -14.65 -5.97
C LEU A 57 -0.02 -15.52 -4.83
N TYR A 58 -0.95 -15.02 -4.04
CA TYR A 58 -1.53 -15.76 -2.91
C TYR A 58 -2.24 -17.05 -3.35
N PRO A 59 -3.14 -17.07 -4.34
CA PRO A 59 -3.77 -18.29 -4.82
C PRO A 59 -2.76 -19.29 -5.40
N ALA A 60 -1.75 -18.82 -6.12
CA ALA A 60 -0.71 -19.69 -6.69
C ALA A 60 0.06 -20.44 -5.60
N ILE A 61 0.46 -19.76 -4.53
CA ILE A 61 1.16 -20.40 -3.40
C ILE A 61 0.20 -21.29 -2.59
N LYS A 62 -1.04 -20.85 -2.39
CA LYS A 62 -2.07 -21.60 -1.67
C LYS A 62 -2.34 -22.96 -2.32
N GLN A 63 -2.33 -23.05 -3.64
CA GLN A 63 -2.52 -24.29 -4.39
C GLN A 63 -1.44 -25.37 -4.13
N ILE A 64 -0.28 -24.97 -3.63
CA ILE A 64 0.80 -25.91 -3.25
C ILE A 64 0.46 -26.68 -1.95
N GLY A 65 -0.64 -26.35 -1.27
CA GLY A 65 -1.15 -27.11 -0.13
C GLY A 65 -0.84 -26.52 1.24
N HIS A 66 -0.31 -25.29 1.30
CA HIS A 66 0.05 -24.61 2.54
C HIS A 66 -0.62 -23.22 2.65
N PRO A 67 -1.93 -23.13 2.94
CA PRO A 67 -2.65 -21.85 2.93
C PRO A 67 -2.13 -20.85 3.96
N LEU A 68 -1.70 -21.32 5.13
CA LEU A 68 -1.12 -20.43 6.15
C LEU A 68 0.24 -19.87 5.72
N LEU A 69 1.10 -20.70 5.14
CA LEU A 69 2.38 -20.24 4.59
C LEU A 69 2.17 -19.30 3.40
N ALA A 70 1.17 -19.55 2.57
CA ALA A 70 0.79 -18.64 1.49
C ALA A 70 0.38 -17.28 2.03
N ALA A 71 -0.46 -17.24 3.06
CA ALA A 71 -0.91 -16.00 3.68
C ALA A 71 0.25 -15.22 4.31
N ILE A 72 1.05 -15.86 5.14
CA ILE A 72 2.20 -15.23 5.81
C ILE A 72 3.24 -14.81 4.77
N GLY A 73 3.60 -15.68 3.85
CA GLY A 73 4.63 -15.39 2.83
C GLY A 73 4.25 -14.22 1.92
N THR A 74 3.01 -14.18 1.43
CA THR A 74 2.56 -13.08 0.59
C THR A 74 2.39 -11.77 1.36
N ALA A 75 1.98 -11.82 2.64
CA ALA A 75 1.92 -10.64 3.48
C ALA A 75 3.31 -10.04 3.77
N LEU A 76 4.29 -10.88 4.04
CA LEU A 76 5.68 -10.44 4.22
C LEU A 76 6.26 -9.86 2.93
N LEU A 77 6.02 -10.51 1.78
CA LEU A 77 6.44 -9.97 0.48
C LEU A 77 5.78 -8.62 0.19
N PHE A 78 4.49 -8.48 0.45
CA PHE A 78 3.80 -7.21 0.31
C PHE A 78 4.47 -6.10 1.12
N ALA A 79 4.76 -6.36 2.38
CA ALA A 79 5.45 -5.41 3.26
C ALA A 79 6.88 -5.10 2.80
N LEU A 80 7.62 -6.11 2.30
CA LEU A 80 8.97 -5.93 1.76
C LEU A 80 8.99 -5.05 0.50
N PHE A 81 8.01 -5.17 -0.38
CA PHE A 81 7.92 -4.34 -1.59
C PHE A 81 7.75 -2.85 -1.30
N HIS A 82 7.26 -2.50 -0.10
CA HIS A 82 7.16 -1.10 0.32
C HIS A 82 8.47 -0.50 0.84
N VAL A 83 9.53 -1.30 0.96
CA VAL A 83 10.92 -0.89 1.28
C VAL A 83 11.02 0.06 2.48
N ASN A 84 10.15 -0.06 3.47
CA ASN A 84 10.15 0.78 4.67
C ASN A 84 10.12 -0.09 5.93
N LEU A 85 11.25 -0.13 6.61
CA LEU A 85 11.43 -0.97 7.80
C LEU A 85 10.53 -0.54 8.97
N LEU A 86 10.23 0.76 9.09
CA LEU A 86 9.39 1.29 10.16
C LEU A 86 7.91 0.89 10.01
N THR A 87 7.46 0.75 8.77
CA THR A 87 6.07 0.36 8.47
C THR A 87 5.91 -1.12 8.17
N PHE A 88 7.01 -1.89 8.15
CA PHE A 88 7.01 -3.30 7.76
C PHE A 88 6.03 -4.14 8.58
N ALA A 89 6.05 -4.03 9.90
CA ALA A 89 5.16 -4.78 10.77
C ALA A 89 3.69 -4.40 10.57
N SER A 90 3.38 -3.10 10.49
CA SER A 90 2.02 -2.62 10.27
C SER A 90 1.48 -3.00 8.88
N LEU A 91 2.31 -2.92 7.85
CA LEU A 91 1.94 -3.34 6.50
C LEU A 91 1.73 -4.85 6.40
N THR A 92 2.50 -5.65 7.14
CA THR A 92 2.28 -7.10 7.22
C THR A 92 0.91 -7.40 7.85
N VAL A 93 0.53 -6.72 8.93
CA VAL A 93 -0.79 -6.89 9.57
C VAL A 93 -1.91 -6.47 8.63
N VAL A 94 -1.77 -5.33 7.95
CA VAL A 94 -2.74 -4.88 6.95
C VAL A 94 -2.88 -5.91 5.83
N ALA A 95 -1.75 -6.41 5.31
CA ALA A 95 -1.75 -7.42 4.26
C ALA A 95 -2.46 -8.72 4.66
N LEU A 96 -2.26 -9.19 5.91
CA LEU A 96 -2.98 -10.34 6.45
C LEU A 96 -4.48 -10.06 6.56
N GLY A 97 -4.87 -8.86 6.99
CA GLY A 97 -6.27 -8.43 7.02
C GLY A 97 -6.92 -8.42 5.64
N LEU A 98 -6.21 -7.96 4.62
CA LEU A 98 -6.68 -7.97 3.23
C LEU A 98 -6.81 -9.39 2.66
N ILE A 99 -5.90 -10.31 3.02
CA ILE A 99 -6.02 -11.74 2.68
C ILE A 99 -7.25 -12.35 3.36
N ALA A 100 -7.45 -12.09 4.65
CA ALA A 100 -8.63 -12.57 5.37
C ALA A 100 -9.92 -12.07 4.73
N LEU A 101 -9.98 -10.80 4.37
CA LEU A 101 -11.13 -10.21 3.69
C LEU A 101 -11.39 -10.85 2.32
N TYR A 102 -10.34 -11.13 1.56
CA TYR A 102 -10.43 -11.87 0.30
C TYR A 102 -10.98 -13.30 0.50
N GLU A 103 -10.46 -14.02 1.50
CA GLU A 103 -10.92 -15.38 1.82
C GLU A 103 -12.39 -15.41 2.28
N PHE A 104 -12.79 -14.46 3.12
CA PHE A 104 -14.17 -14.41 3.62
C PHE A 104 -15.21 -14.02 2.56
N THR A 105 -14.82 -13.19 1.60
CA THR A 105 -15.76 -12.66 0.60
C THR A 105 -15.70 -13.39 -0.73
N ASP A 106 -14.65 -14.14 -0.98
CA ASP A 106 -14.32 -14.73 -2.28
C ASP A 106 -14.43 -13.71 -3.44
N ASN A 107 -14.08 -12.46 -3.12
CA ASN A 107 -14.26 -11.33 -4.01
C ASN A 107 -13.08 -10.36 -3.89
N LEU A 108 -12.36 -10.14 -4.98
CA LEU A 108 -11.20 -9.26 -5.03
C LEU A 108 -11.56 -7.78 -4.82
N LEU A 109 -12.80 -7.37 -5.12
CA LEU A 109 -13.25 -6.00 -4.90
C LEU A 109 -13.26 -5.61 -3.41
N ALA A 110 -13.48 -6.57 -2.52
CA ALA A 110 -13.50 -6.32 -1.09
C ALA A 110 -12.13 -5.85 -0.56
N PRO A 111 -11.01 -6.57 -0.78
CA PRO A 111 -9.69 -6.08 -0.37
C PRO A 111 -9.24 -4.85 -1.18
N ILE A 112 -9.60 -4.71 -2.46
CA ILE A 112 -9.31 -3.49 -3.23
C ILE A 112 -9.94 -2.27 -2.56
N THR A 113 -11.22 -2.35 -2.22
CA THR A 113 -11.94 -1.24 -1.56
C THR A 113 -11.36 -0.93 -0.19
N ALA A 114 -11.10 -1.94 0.63
CA ALA A 114 -10.50 -1.76 1.95
C ALA A 114 -9.09 -1.13 1.87
N HIS A 115 -8.28 -1.57 0.91
CA HIS A 115 -6.96 -1.02 0.66
C HIS A 115 -7.03 0.45 0.20
N ALA A 116 -7.93 0.75 -0.72
CA ALA A 116 -8.16 2.12 -1.19
C ALA A 116 -8.59 3.06 -0.04
N VAL A 117 -9.49 2.60 0.83
CA VAL A 117 -9.92 3.36 2.02
C VAL A 117 -8.75 3.55 2.99
N PHE A 118 -7.92 2.52 3.20
CA PHE A 118 -6.73 2.63 4.04
C PHE A 118 -5.76 3.69 3.51
N ASN A 119 -5.46 3.67 2.21
CA ASN A 119 -4.58 4.65 1.59
C ASN A 119 -5.17 6.07 1.63
N ALA A 120 -6.48 6.21 1.37
CA ALA A 120 -7.16 7.49 1.47
C ALA A 120 -7.13 8.05 2.90
N SER A 121 -7.33 7.21 3.92
CA SER A 121 -7.28 7.60 5.32
C SER A 121 -5.88 8.09 5.72
N ASN A 122 -4.83 7.37 5.30
CA ASN A 122 -3.45 7.79 5.54
C ASN A 122 -3.13 9.13 4.86
N LEU A 123 -3.62 9.31 3.64
CA LEU A 123 -3.44 10.57 2.91
C LEU A 123 -4.13 11.75 3.61
N VAL A 124 -5.36 11.54 4.09
CA VAL A 124 -6.09 12.56 4.86
C VAL A 124 -5.36 12.91 6.15
N MET A 125 -4.92 11.92 6.93
CA MET A 125 -4.16 12.15 8.17
C MET A 125 -2.86 12.92 7.96
N LEU A 126 -2.29 12.84 6.77
CA LEU A 126 -1.05 13.52 6.43
C LEU A 126 -1.26 14.98 6.04
N ILE A 127 -2.42 15.30 5.45
CA ILE A 127 -2.76 16.64 4.96
C ILE A 127 -3.35 17.51 6.08
N TRP A 128 -3.93 16.90 7.11
CA TRP A 128 -4.57 17.54 8.26
C TRP A 128 -3.76 17.40 9.55
#